data_8c3133f5c73f46bd3af205e1a7ad3d15
#
_entry.id   8c3133f5c73f46bd3af205e1a7ad3d15
#
_cell.length_a   1.000
_cell.length_b   1.000
_cell.length_c   1.000
_cell.angle_alpha   90.00
_cell.angle_beta   90.00
_cell.angle_gamma   90.00
#
_symmetry.space_group_name_H-M   'P 1'
#
loop_
_entity.id
_entity.type
_entity.pdbx_description
1 polymer ?
#
loop_
_entity_poly.entity_id
_entity_poly.type
_entity_poly.pdbx_seq_one_letter_code
_entity_poly.pdbx_strand_id
1 'polypeptide(L)'
;MSTIEENLRLMQTLDDAWNAQDWATFEKRHAKDVDVFWPGQEKPTHSRPSHKEEAIAFFKIFPDNKVGNRPYKVLFGQGDWTCSIAEFTGTFKGPMTTPDGKVIEPNWKKFKVEFCTVAHWKNQEIVEEKLFYDKISLMQQIGLM
;
A
#
# COMPACT_ATOMS: atom_id res chain seq x y z
N MET A 1 21.33 12.78 -6.84
CA MET A 1 21.03 11.46 -7.40
C MET A 1 20.93 10.44 -6.27
N SER A 2 19.81 9.73 -6.21
CA SER A 2 19.60 8.73 -5.16
C SER A 2 20.37 7.46 -5.47
N THR A 3 20.96 6.84 -4.45
CA THR A 3 21.54 5.50 -4.55
C THR A 3 20.48 4.45 -4.32
N ILE A 4 20.76 3.20 -4.70
CA ILE A 4 19.88 2.06 -4.39
C ILE A 4 19.67 1.98 -2.88
N GLU A 5 20.73 2.07 -2.10
CA GLU A 5 20.67 1.99 -0.64
C GLU A 5 19.77 3.06 -0.04
N GLU A 6 19.87 4.28 -0.55
CA GLU A 6 19.03 5.38 -0.11
C GLU A 6 17.55 5.11 -0.43
N ASN A 7 17.26 4.65 -1.64
CA ASN A 7 15.89 4.33 -2.04
C ASN A 7 15.30 3.19 -1.20
N LEU A 8 16.09 2.17 -0.86
CA LEU A 8 15.66 1.09 0.04
C LEU A 8 15.34 1.62 1.43
N ARG A 9 16.17 2.54 1.94
CA ARG A 9 15.91 3.19 3.24
C ARG A 9 14.64 4.03 3.20
N LEU A 10 14.45 4.78 2.12
CA LEU A 10 13.24 5.60 1.95
C LEU A 10 11.98 4.74 1.85
N MET A 11 12.08 3.59 1.18
CA MET A 11 10.97 2.63 1.12
C MET A 11 10.55 2.18 2.52
N GLN A 12 11.51 1.89 3.39
CA GLN A 12 11.21 1.50 4.76
C GLN A 12 10.53 2.63 5.53
N THR A 13 10.97 3.87 5.34
CA THR A 13 10.31 5.02 5.98
C THR A 13 8.88 5.23 5.49
N LEU A 14 8.59 4.87 4.24
CA LEU A 14 7.23 4.94 3.70
C LEU A 14 6.31 3.95 4.41
N ASP A 15 6.73 2.71 4.57
CA ASP A 15 5.92 1.71 5.26
C ASP A 15 5.80 2.00 6.76
N ASP A 16 6.83 2.56 7.38
CA ASP A 16 6.73 3.07 8.75
C ASP A 16 5.64 4.17 8.83
N ALA A 17 5.63 5.09 7.87
CA ALA A 17 4.65 6.16 7.81
C ALA A 17 3.23 5.63 7.59
N TRP A 18 3.08 4.64 6.71
CA TRP A 18 1.80 3.98 6.50
C TRP A 18 1.29 3.40 7.82
N ASN A 19 2.11 2.60 8.50
CA ASN A 19 1.73 1.95 9.76
C ASN A 19 1.36 2.96 10.85
N ALA A 20 2.02 4.10 10.87
CA ALA A 20 1.77 5.17 11.85
C ALA A 20 0.70 6.16 11.41
N GLN A 21 0.20 6.02 10.18
CA GLN A 21 -0.70 7.00 9.57
C GLN A 21 -0.09 8.41 9.57
N ASP A 22 1.22 8.47 9.36
CA ASP A 22 1.98 9.72 9.22
C ASP A 22 1.85 10.20 7.77
N TRP A 23 0.77 10.91 7.50
CA TRP A 23 0.45 11.35 6.15
C TRP A 23 1.42 12.39 5.61
N ALA A 24 2.08 13.16 6.47
CA ALA A 24 3.09 14.12 6.03
C ALA A 24 4.30 13.40 5.39
N THR A 25 4.80 12.33 6.03
CA THR A 25 5.89 11.53 5.46
C THR A 25 5.42 10.76 4.24
N PHE A 26 4.22 10.19 4.28
CA PHE A 26 3.61 9.51 3.14
C PHE A 26 3.61 10.42 1.90
N GLU A 27 3.20 11.68 2.06
CA GLU A 27 3.21 12.64 0.96
C GLU A 27 4.62 12.94 0.47
N LYS A 28 5.60 13.05 1.37
CA LYS A 28 6.99 13.30 0.99
C LYS A 28 7.59 12.20 0.14
N ARG A 29 7.13 10.97 0.30
CA ARG A 29 7.68 9.81 -0.43
C ARG A 29 7.07 9.68 -1.83
N HIS A 30 6.02 10.42 -2.15
CA HIS A 30 5.34 10.32 -3.45
C HIS A 30 5.46 11.62 -4.22
N ALA A 31 5.72 11.51 -5.53
CA ALA A 31 5.67 12.66 -6.42
C ALA A 31 4.22 13.13 -6.55
N LYS A 32 4.05 14.41 -6.83
CA LYS A 32 2.72 15.02 -6.96
C LYS A 32 1.86 14.32 -8.00
N ASP A 33 2.48 13.88 -9.10
CA ASP A 33 1.80 13.23 -10.24
C ASP A 33 2.06 11.72 -10.30
N VAL A 34 2.31 11.09 -9.15
CA VAL A 34 2.57 9.64 -9.07
C VAL A 34 1.45 8.83 -9.69
N ASP A 35 1.81 7.72 -10.32
CA ASP A 35 0.86 6.69 -10.79
C ASP A 35 1.01 5.46 -9.90
N VAL A 36 -0.11 5.00 -9.34
CA VAL A 36 -0.16 3.85 -8.44
C VAL A 36 -1.05 2.78 -9.04
N PHE A 37 -0.47 1.60 -9.26
CA PHE A 37 -1.16 0.47 -9.88
C PHE A 37 -1.56 -0.54 -8.80
N TRP A 38 -2.86 -0.68 -8.59
CA TRP A 38 -3.42 -1.63 -7.64
C TRP A 38 -3.94 -2.89 -8.35
N PRO A 39 -3.91 -4.05 -7.68
CA PRO A 39 -4.52 -5.25 -8.26
C PRO A 39 -6.00 -5.03 -8.52
N GLY A 40 -6.46 -5.49 -9.69
CA GLY A 40 -7.86 -5.42 -10.05
C GLY A 40 -8.35 -4.08 -10.55
N GLN A 41 -7.49 -3.08 -10.62
CA GLN A 41 -7.83 -1.79 -11.25
C GLN A 41 -7.40 -1.79 -12.72
N GLU A 42 -8.28 -1.34 -13.59
CA GLU A 42 -7.99 -1.23 -15.01
C GLU A 42 -6.99 -0.12 -15.30
N LYS A 43 -7.09 0.98 -14.56
CA LYS A 43 -6.22 2.15 -14.71
C LYS A 43 -5.54 2.48 -13.39
N PRO A 44 -4.33 3.08 -13.44
CA PRO A 44 -3.67 3.48 -12.20
C PRO A 44 -4.41 4.62 -11.51
N THR A 45 -4.24 4.69 -10.20
CA THR A 45 -4.60 5.87 -9.43
C THR A 45 -3.58 6.96 -9.76
N HIS A 46 -4.02 8.08 -10.29
CA HIS A 46 -3.14 9.18 -10.65
C HIS A 46 -3.19 10.28 -9.60
N SER A 47 -2.05 10.80 -9.23
CA SER A 47 -1.77 11.90 -8.33
C SER A 47 -1.62 11.49 -6.86
N ARG A 48 -0.77 12.24 -6.18
CA ARG A 48 -0.52 12.04 -4.75
C ARG A 48 -1.77 12.28 -3.88
N PRO A 49 -2.57 13.35 -4.12
CA PRO A 49 -3.81 13.51 -3.34
C PRO A 49 -4.77 12.32 -3.49
N SER A 50 -4.93 11.79 -4.70
CA SER A 50 -5.81 10.64 -4.93
C SER A 50 -5.31 9.39 -4.21
N HIS A 51 -3.99 9.14 -4.24
CA HIS A 51 -3.40 8.01 -3.54
C HIS A 51 -3.55 8.13 -2.02
N LYS A 52 -3.40 9.33 -1.48
CA LYS A 52 -3.62 9.60 -0.06
C LYS A 52 -5.08 9.33 0.34
N GLU A 53 -6.03 9.76 -0.47
CA GLU A 53 -7.46 9.52 -0.21
C GLU A 53 -7.78 8.04 -0.16
N GLU A 54 -7.26 7.24 -1.09
CA GLU A 54 -7.50 5.80 -1.08
C GLU A 54 -6.80 5.10 0.10
N ALA A 55 -5.64 5.59 0.52
CA ALA A 55 -4.95 5.08 1.70
C ALA A 55 -5.79 5.34 2.96
N ILE A 56 -6.31 6.55 3.11
CA ILE A 56 -7.16 6.91 4.25
C ILE A 56 -8.44 6.06 4.24
N ALA A 57 -9.04 5.86 3.07
CA ALA A 57 -10.23 5.01 2.92
C ALA A 57 -9.95 3.57 3.34
N PHE A 58 -8.76 3.05 3.00
CA PHE A 58 -8.37 1.70 3.39
C PHE A 58 -8.29 1.55 4.91
N PHE A 59 -7.74 2.55 5.60
CA PHE A 59 -7.67 2.56 7.06
C PHE A 59 -9.05 2.66 7.73
N LYS A 60 -10.05 3.20 7.06
CA LYS A 60 -11.42 3.22 7.59
C LYS A 60 -12.03 1.83 7.62
N ILE A 61 -11.67 0.99 6.66
CA ILE A 61 -12.17 -0.39 6.56
C ILE A 61 -11.34 -1.31 7.45
N PHE A 62 -10.03 -1.16 7.43
CA PHE A 62 -9.06 -1.97 8.15
C PHE A 62 -8.17 -1.08 9.04
N PRO A 63 -8.71 -0.57 10.17
CA PRO A 63 -7.98 0.41 11.00
C PRO A 63 -6.67 -0.09 11.57
N ASP A 64 -6.54 -1.41 11.77
CA ASP A 64 -5.35 -2.05 12.31
C ASP A 64 -4.44 -2.64 11.24
N ASN A 65 -4.65 -2.30 9.97
CA ASN A 65 -3.82 -2.86 8.93
C ASN A 65 -2.36 -2.46 9.12
N LYS A 66 -1.46 -3.41 8.82
CA LYS A 66 -0.04 -3.23 9.08
C LYS A 66 0.80 -3.91 8.03
N VAL A 67 1.82 -3.20 7.57
CA VAL A 67 2.88 -3.73 6.72
C VAL A 67 4.02 -4.18 7.64
N GLY A 68 4.37 -5.47 7.57
CA GLY A 68 5.46 -6.03 8.38
C GLY A 68 6.82 -5.75 7.76
N ASN A 69 7.34 -4.54 7.95
CA ASN A 69 8.57 -4.07 7.32
C ASN A 69 9.80 -4.09 8.25
N ARG A 70 9.70 -4.78 9.38
CA ARG A 70 10.81 -4.86 10.34
C ARG A 70 11.05 -6.29 10.82
N PRO A 71 11.75 -7.10 10.00
CA PRO A 71 12.27 -6.81 8.66
C PRO A 71 11.24 -7.14 7.56
N TYR A 72 11.51 -6.65 6.36
CA TYR A 72 10.82 -7.16 5.16
C TYR A 72 11.19 -8.64 4.94
N LYS A 73 10.29 -9.37 4.29
CA LYS A 73 10.61 -10.73 3.84
C LYS A 73 11.61 -10.71 2.69
N VAL A 74 11.45 -9.75 1.78
CA VAL A 74 12.34 -9.53 0.66
C VAL A 74 12.48 -8.03 0.46
N LEU A 75 13.71 -7.56 0.27
CA LEU A 75 13.97 -6.15 -0.02
C LEU A 75 15.22 -6.07 -0.89
N PHE A 76 15.07 -5.55 -2.09
CA PHE A 76 16.20 -5.32 -3.00
C PHE A 76 15.89 -4.19 -3.96
N GLY A 77 16.92 -3.72 -4.67
CA GLY A 77 16.76 -2.68 -5.67
C GLY A 77 17.71 -2.87 -6.84
N GLN A 78 17.36 -2.23 -7.94
CA GLN A 78 18.18 -2.18 -9.14
C GLN A 78 17.91 -0.87 -9.86
N GLY A 79 18.98 -0.12 -10.18
CA GLY A 79 18.82 1.19 -10.79
C GLY A 79 17.99 2.10 -9.89
N ASP A 80 16.92 2.66 -10.43
CA ASP A 80 16.02 3.56 -9.70
C ASP A 80 14.79 2.82 -9.13
N TRP A 81 14.81 1.49 -9.15
CA TRP A 81 13.69 0.67 -8.71
C TRP A 81 13.99 -0.04 -7.42
N THR A 82 12.97 -0.15 -6.57
CA THR A 82 13.00 -1.01 -5.37
C THR A 82 11.89 -2.03 -5.44
N CYS A 83 12.12 -3.18 -4.81
CA CYS A 83 11.12 -4.24 -4.67
C CYS A 83 11.11 -4.69 -3.23
N SER A 84 9.92 -4.70 -2.62
CA SER A 84 9.74 -5.17 -1.26
C SER A 84 8.62 -6.19 -1.20
N ILE A 85 8.77 -7.20 -0.35
CA ILE A 85 7.69 -8.12 0.01
C ILE A 85 7.59 -8.11 1.52
N ALA A 86 6.40 -7.81 2.02
CA ALA A 86 6.12 -7.76 3.45
C ALA A 86 4.85 -8.53 3.76
N GLU A 87 4.75 -9.03 4.98
CA GLU A 87 3.50 -9.55 5.48
C GLU A 87 2.54 -8.40 5.69
N PHE A 88 1.32 -8.54 5.20
CA PHE A 88 0.29 -7.52 5.32
C PHE A 88 -0.91 -8.11 6.04
N THR A 89 -1.32 -7.50 7.13
CA THR A 89 -2.38 -7.99 8.00
C THR A 89 -3.40 -6.91 8.27
N GLY A 90 -4.60 -7.32 8.64
CA GLY A 90 -5.65 -6.38 9.05
C GLY A 90 -6.91 -7.11 9.48
N THR A 91 -7.84 -6.34 10.03
CA THR A 91 -9.13 -6.83 10.48
C THR A 91 -10.23 -5.98 9.86
N PHE A 92 -11.26 -6.63 9.34
CA PHE A 92 -12.42 -5.95 8.75
C PHE A 92 -13.28 -5.36 9.87
N LYS A 93 -13.07 -4.09 10.17
CA LYS A 93 -13.71 -3.38 11.30
C LYS A 93 -14.60 -2.21 10.90
N GLY A 94 -14.45 -1.69 9.69
CA GLY A 94 -15.27 -0.59 9.19
C GLY A 94 -16.09 -1.00 7.98
N PRO A 95 -17.23 -0.34 7.73
CA PRO A 95 -18.09 -0.72 6.61
C PRO A 95 -17.39 -0.51 5.26
N MET A 96 -17.65 -1.41 4.33
CA MET A 96 -17.10 -1.37 2.98
C MET A 96 -18.22 -1.07 2.00
N THR A 97 -18.00 -0.10 1.11
CA THR A 97 -18.96 0.23 0.06
C THR A 97 -18.49 -0.38 -1.27
N THR A 98 -19.35 -1.21 -1.88
CA THR A 98 -19.04 -1.81 -3.18
C THR A 98 -19.26 -0.80 -4.31
N PRO A 99 -18.72 -1.05 -5.53
CA PRO A 99 -18.90 -0.15 -6.67
C PRO A 99 -20.35 0.16 -7.02
N ASP A 100 -21.29 -0.75 -6.72
CA ASP A 100 -22.72 -0.56 -6.96
C ASP A 100 -23.43 0.19 -5.82
N GLY A 101 -22.67 0.72 -4.84
CA GLY A 101 -23.20 1.50 -3.73
C GLY A 101 -23.70 0.68 -2.54
N LYS A 102 -23.55 -0.64 -2.59
CA LYS A 102 -23.96 -1.52 -1.50
C LYS A 102 -22.99 -1.43 -0.34
N VAL A 103 -23.51 -1.36 0.89
CA VAL A 103 -22.67 -1.30 2.09
C VAL A 103 -22.58 -2.71 2.69
N ILE A 104 -21.37 -3.16 2.94
CA ILE A 104 -21.11 -4.44 3.62
C ILE A 104 -20.65 -4.10 5.03
N GLU A 105 -21.40 -4.58 6.03
CA GLU A 105 -21.06 -4.35 7.43
C GLU A 105 -19.84 -5.17 7.84
N PRO A 106 -18.99 -4.64 8.74
CA PRO A 106 -17.80 -5.36 9.20
C PRO A 106 -18.14 -6.60 10.00
N ASN A 107 -17.31 -7.63 9.86
CA ASN A 107 -17.51 -8.92 10.54
C ASN A 107 -16.34 -9.31 11.44
N TRP A 108 -15.34 -8.44 11.60
CA TRP A 108 -14.15 -8.63 12.46
C TRP A 108 -13.26 -9.79 12.06
N LYS A 109 -13.43 -10.33 10.84
CA LYS A 109 -12.52 -11.34 10.31
C LYS A 109 -11.20 -10.71 9.90
N LYS A 110 -10.12 -11.49 10.03
CA LYS A 110 -8.76 -11.03 9.78
C LYS A 110 -8.24 -11.57 8.47
N PHE A 111 -7.32 -10.81 7.85
CA PHE A 111 -6.60 -11.27 6.69
C PHE A 111 -5.08 -11.22 6.93
N LYS A 112 -4.36 -12.04 6.20
CA LYS A 112 -2.91 -12.08 6.17
C LYS A 112 -2.49 -12.51 4.78
N VAL A 113 -1.82 -11.60 4.07
CA VAL A 113 -1.32 -11.85 2.72
C VAL A 113 0.09 -11.30 2.60
N GLU A 114 0.80 -11.68 1.53
CA GLU A 114 2.05 -11.02 1.19
C GLU A 114 1.76 -9.84 0.28
N PHE A 115 2.40 -8.72 0.56
CA PHE A 115 2.25 -7.49 -0.20
C PHE A 115 3.58 -7.14 -0.85
N CYS A 116 3.57 -7.02 -2.16
CA CYS A 116 4.76 -6.67 -2.95
C CYS A 116 4.61 -5.26 -3.50
N THR A 117 5.60 -4.41 -3.21
CA THR A 117 5.65 -3.05 -3.76
C THR A 117 6.85 -2.93 -4.67
N VAL A 118 6.60 -2.57 -5.93
CA VAL A 118 7.65 -2.26 -6.90
C VAL A 118 7.56 -0.77 -7.19
N ALA A 119 8.58 -0.01 -6.78
CA ALA A 119 8.55 1.45 -6.82
C ALA A 119 9.69 2.01 -7.65
N HIS A 120 9.35 2.97 -8.50
CA HIS A 120 10.30 3.73 -9.29
C HIS A 120 10.54 5.07 -8.60
N TRP A 121 11.81 5.33 -8.24
CA TRP A 121 12.22 6.50 -7.48
C TRP A 121 12.87 7.54 -8.37
N LYS A 122 12.62 8.82 -8.06
CA LYS A 122 13.30 9.94 -8.70
C LYS A 122 13.36 11.10 -7.70
N ASN A 123 14.55 11.58 -7.39
CA ASN A 123 14.75 12.67 -6.44
C ASN A 123 14.06 12.42 -5.09
N GLN A 124 14.25 11.21 -4.53
CA GLN A 124 13.72 10.78 -3.23
C GLN A 124 12.20 10.67 -3.18
N GLU A 125 11.54 10.64 -4.33
CA GLU A 125 10.09 10.48 -4.45
C GLU A 125 9.76 9.32 -5.38
N ILE A 126 8.67 8.62 -5.08
CA ILE A 126 8.14 7.58 -5.95
C ILE A 126 7.36 8.26 -7.08
N VAL A 127 7.73 7.98 -8.31
CA VAL A 127 7.02 8.50 -9.50
C VAL A 127 6.05 7.48 -10.07
N GLU A 128 6.30 6.19 -9.81
CA GLU A 128 5.43 5.10 -10.24
C GLU A 128 5.52 3.99 -9.21
N GLU A 129 4.37 3.46 -8.81
CA GLU A 129 4.29 2.43 -7.78
C GLU A 129 3.37 1.32 -8.24
N LYS A 130 3.88 0.09 -8.25
CA LYS A 130 3.10 -1.09 -8.63
C LYS A 130 2.92 -1.95 -7.39
N LEU A 131 1.67 -2.21 -7.04
CA LEU A 131 1.29 -2.94 -5.83
C LEU A 131 0.70 -4.28 -6.23
N PHE A 132 1.17 -5.34 -5.59
CA PHE A 132 0.73 -6.69 -5.88
C PHE A 132 0.42 -7.43 -4.59
N TYR A 133 -0.78 -7.97 -4.49
CA TYR A 133 -1.16 -8.89 -3.44
C TYR A 133 -2.33 -9.74 -3.95
N ASP A 134 -2.56 -10.86 -3.30
CA ASP A 134 -3.66 -11.75 -3.67
C ASP A 134 -4.97 -11.20 -3.09
N LYS A 135 -5.64 -10.37 -3.88
CA LYS A 135 -6.89 -9.73 -3.49
C LYS A 135 -8.00 -10.75 -3.28
N ILE A 136 -8.04 -11.82 -4.07
CA ILE A 136 -9.02 -12.88 -3.92
C ILE A 136 -8.84 -13.58 -2.59
N SER A 137 -7.60 -13.92 -2.22
CA SER A 137 -7.31 -14.53 -0.94
C SER A 137 -7.73 -13.62 0.22
N LEU A 138 -7.43 -12.32 0.12
CA LEU A 138 -7.87 -11.37 1.15
C LEU A 138 -9.38 -11.39 1.31
N MET A 139 -10.11 -11.29 0.20
CA MET A 139 -11.58 -11.28 0.22
C MET A 139 -12.16 -12.57 0.77
N GLN A 140 -11.54 -13.71 0.46
CA GLN A 140 -11.95 -15.01 1.03
C GLN A 140 -11.73 -15.06 2.53
N GLN A 141 -10.58 -14.55 2.99
CA GLN A 141 -10.24 -14.56 4.41
C GLN A 141 -11.20 -13.72 5.25
N ILE A 142 -11.69 -12.62 4.72
CA ILE A 142 -12.66 -11.77 5.43
C ILE A 142 -14.12 -12.15 5.12
N GLY A 143 -14.32 -13.26 4.39
CA GLY A 143 -15.66 -13.84 4.22
C GLY A 143 -16.52 -13.18 3.15
N LEU A 144 -15.90 -12.42 2.22
CA LEU A 144 -16.64 -11.74 1.15
C LEU A 144 -16.59 -12.47 -0.18
N MET A 145 -15.95 -13.63 -0.22
CA MET A 145 -15.84 -14.42 -1.45
C MET A 145 -15.67 -15.90 -1.12
#